data_78433a2c0264926c0883dfbdf81b262e
#
_entry.id   78433a2c0264926c0883dfbdf81b262e
#
_cell.length_a   1.000
_cell.length_b   1.000
_cell.length_c   1.000
_cell.angle_alpha   90.00
_cell.angle_beta   90.00
_cell.angle_gamma   90.00
#
_symmetry.space_group_name_H-M   'P 1'
#
loop_
_entity.id
_entity.type
_entity.pdbx_description
1 polymer ?
#
loop_
_entity_poly.entity_id
_entity_poly.type
_entity_poly.pdbx_seq_one_letter_code
_entity_poly.pdbx_strand_id
1 'polypeptide(L)'
;IEWINQGLLTLFFFLIGLHTNHELTRGALSEPGAAMLPASAALGGMIVPAAIYFGLNAGDTVALRGWAIPIATDIVLVLGVLSLFSGRVDPAVIAFATAAAIFDDLGAVAIIALFYGELHQLWPLWMVAGGLAGLILLNRTRWPSLVPYLAFGCILWAGFVLSGVEGAIAGAIVGFSLPLSSLPSKTVAAAERRISPFALLL
;
A
#
# COMPACT_ATOMS: atom_id res chain seq x y z
N ILE A 1 22.67 0.67 1.03
CA ILE A 1 21.60 1.47 1.70
C ILE A 1 20.27 1.29 0.93
N GLU A 2 20.23 1.39 -0.41
CA GLU A 2 18.99 1.27 -1.21
C GLU A 2 18.22 -0.05 -1.00
N TRP A 3 18.92 -1.19 -0.94
CA TRP A 3 18.29 -2.50 -0.69
C TRP A 3 17.59 -2.59 0.66
N ILE A 4 18.12 -1.90 1.68
CA ILE A 4 17.52 -1.87 3.02
C ILE A 4 16.25 -1.03 2.97
N ASN A 5 16.31 0.15 2.35
CA ASN A 5 15.15 1.03 2.20
C ASN A 5 14.04 0.33 1.40
N GLN A 6 14.36 -0.26 0.25
CA GLN A 6 13.38 -0.97 -0.56
C GLN A 6 12.78 -2.18 0.18
N GLY A 7 13.59 -2.93 0.95
CA GLY A 7 13.12 -4.06 1.74
C GLY A 7 12.17 -3.63 2.87
N LEU A 8 12.51 -2.58 3.61
CA LEU A 8 11.69 -2.06 4.70
C LEU A 8 10.38 -1.46 4.18
N LEU A 9 10.44 -0.66 3.10
CA LEU A 9 9.25 -0.13 2.45
C LEU A 9 8.34 -1.25 1.92
N THR A 10 8.91 -2.32 1.36
CA THR A 10 8.13 -3.48 0.91
C THR A 10 7.37 -4.13 2.05
N LEU A 11 8.01 -4.29 3.23
CA LEU A 11 7.34 -4.83 4.41
C LEU A 11 6.24 -3.91 4.94
N PHE A 12 6.47 -2.61 4.93
CA PHE A 12 5.48 -1.61 5.31
C PHE A 12 4.26 -1.67 4.37
N PHE A 13 4.47 -1.64 3.06
CA PHE A 13 3.37 -1.72 2.09
C PHE A 13 2.70 -3.11 2.05
N PHE A 14 3.41 -4.16 2.42
CA PHE A 14 2.79 -5.47 2.64
C PHE A 14 1.77 -5.43 3.79
N LEU A 15 2.10 -4.76 4.90
CA LEU A 15 1.17 -4.57 6.02
C LEU A 15 -0.03 -3.72 5.63
N ILE A 16 0.20 -2.62 4.91
CA ILE A 16 -0.89 -1.78 4.37
C ILE A 16 -1.80 -2.61 3.47
N GLY A 17 -1.23 -3.36 2.51
CA GLY A 17 -2.00 -4.23 1.62
C GLY A 17 -2.80 -5.29 2.37
N LEU A 18 -2.22 -5.89 3.41
CA LEU A 18 -2.88 -6.87 4.27
C LEU A 18 -4.03 -6.23 5.06
N HIS A 19 -3.79 -5.06 5.65
CA HIS A 19 -4.80 -4.32 6.40
C HIS A 19 -5.95 -3.88 5.50
N THR A 20 -5.62 -3.33 4.32
CA THR A 20 -6.62 -2.96 3.31
C THR A 20 -7.48 -4.15 2.89
N ASN A 21 -6.85 -5.29 2.60
CA ASN A 21 -7.57 -6.52 2.25
C ASN A 21 -8.52 -6.96 3.39
N HIS A 22 -8.09 -6.84 4.63
CA HIS A 22 -8.92 -7.15 5.79
C HIS A 22 -10.14 -6.20 5.87
N GLU A 23 -9.91 -4.90 5.75
CA GLU A 23 -10.97 -3.89 5.80
C GLU A 23 -12.00 -4.03 4.67
N LEU A 24 -11.54 -4.33 3.45
CA LEU A 24 -12.42 -4.54 2.29
C LEU A 24 -13.19 -5.85 2.34
N THR A 25 -12.65 -6.89 3.00
CA THR A 25 -13.29 -8.22 3.02
C THR A 25 -14.11 -8.48 4.26
N ARG A 26 -13.77 -7.89 5.41
CA ARG A 26 -14.38 -8.17 6.73
C ARG A 26 -14.56 -6.95 7.61
N GLY A 27 -13.98 -5.82 7.26
CA GLY A 27 -13.97 -4.59 8.05
C GLY A 27 -15.03 -3.59 7.63
N ALA A 28 -14.80 -2.34 8.03
CA ALA A 28 -15.71 -1.22 7.79
C ALA A 28 -15.93 -0.89 6.31
N LEU A 29 -15.01 -1.31 5.42
CA LEU A 29 -15.07 -1.07 3.97
C LEU A 29 -15.70 -2.22 3.18
N SER A 30 -16.23 -3.25 3.84
CA SER A 30 -16.83 -4.42 3.18
C SER A 30 -18.11 -4.11 2.39
N GLU A 31 -18.80 -3.02 2.74
CA GLU A 31 -19.96 -2.53 1.99
C GLU A 31 -19.52 -1.50 0.95
N PRO A 32 -19.89 -1.65 -0.34
CA PRO A 32 -19.48 -0.72 -1.40
C PRO A 32 -19.82 0.74 -1.13
N GLY A 33 -20.94 1.01 -0.45
CA GLY A 33 -21.35 2.36 -0.07
C GLY A 33 -20.47 2.98 1.02
N ALA A 34 -19.95 2.18 1.94
CA ALA A 34 -19.08 2.63 3.03
C ALA A 34 -17.69 3.05 2.53
N ALA A 35 -17.20 2.41 1.47
CA ALA A 35 -15.90 2.71 0.87
C ALA A 35 -15.90 3.98 0.01
N MET A 36 -17.04 4.39 -0.55
CA MET A 36 -17.09 5.53 -1.48
C MET A 36 -16.71 6.87 -0.84
N LEU A 37 -17.15 7.12 0.38
CA LEU A 37 -16.89 8.38 1.06
C LEU A 37 -15.40 8.55 1.41
N PRO A 38 -14.73 7.57 2.08
CA PRO A 38 -13.29 7.64 2.32
C PRO A 38 -12.45 7.69 1.04
N ALA A 39 -12.84 6.93 0.00
CA ALA A 39 -12.14 6.95 -1.29
C ALA A 39 -12.23 8.31 -1.98
N SER A 40 -13.41 8.96 -1.97
CA SER A 40 -13.56 10.31 -2.53
C SER A 40 -12.80 11.36 -1.74
N ALA A 41 -12.74 11.22 -0.40
CA ALA A 41 -11.94 12.09 0.45
C ALA A 41 -10.44 11.96 0.17
N ALA A 42 -9.94 10.72 0.02
CA ALA A 42 -8.55 10.46 -0.35
C ALA A 42 -8.21 11.04 -1.73
N LEU A 43 -9.07 10.84 -2.73
CA LEU A 43 -8.89 11.46 -4.05
C LEU A 43 -8.80 12.98 -3.97
N GLY A 44 -9.67 13.62 -3.18
CA GLY A 44 -9.61 15.06 -2.93
C GLY A 44 -8.31 15.47 -2.24
N GLY A 45 -7.88 14.69 -1.23
CA GLY A 45 -6.63 14.87 -0.50
C GLY A 45 -5.39 14.76 -1.38
N MET A 46 -5.42 13.94 -2.42
CA MET A 46 -4.33 13.81 -3.41
C MET A 46 -4.36 14.91 -4.48
N ILE A 47 -5.53 15.18 -5.06
CA ILE A 47 -5.69 16.10 -6.19
C ILE A 47 -5.42 17.56 -5.77
N VAL A 48 -5.92 17.98 -4.62
CA VAL A 48 -5.83 19.38 -4.19
C VAL A 48 -4.37 19.81 -3.91
N PRO A 49 -3.57 19.08 -3.11
CA PRO A 49 -2.15 19.41 -2.92
C PRO A 49 -1.35 19.34 -4.21
N ALA A 50 -1.61 18.36 -5.08
CA ALA A 50 -0.97 18.27 -6.39
C ALA A 50 -1.26 19.51 -7.26
N ALA A 51 -2.53 19.93 -7.33
CA ALA A 51 -2.93 21.11 -8.10
C ALA A 51 -2.29 22.41 -7.57
N ILE A 52 -2.24 22.57 -6.25
CA ILE A 52 -1.58 23.70 -5.60
C ILE A 52 -0.08 23.69 -5.94
N TYR A 53 0.56 22.52 -5.85
CA TYR A 53 1.98 22.38 -6.16
C TYR A 53 2.27 22.74 -7.62
N PHE A 54 1.46 22.25 -8.56
CA PHE A 54 1.54 22.62 -9.98
C PHE A 54 1.39 24.12 -10.20
N GLY A 55 0.41 24.74 -9.55
CA GLY A 55 0.16 26.18 -9.69
C GLY A 55 1.32 27.04 -9.18
N LEU A 56 1.93 26.64 -8.05
CA LEU A 56 3.05 27.38 -7.47
C LEU A 56 4.37 27.21 -8.22
N ASN A 57 4.56 26.07 -8.89
CA ASN A 57 5.80 25.72 -9.57
C ASN A 57 5.67 25.73 -11.10
N ALA A 58 4.64 26.38 -11.67
CA ALA A 58 4.35 26.37 -13.11
C ALA A 58 5.49 26.90 -14.02
N GLY A 59 6.47 27.65 -13.45
CA GLY A 59 7.64 28.17 -14.17
C GLY A 59 8.90 27.34 -14.04
N ASP A 60 8.93 26.29 -13.22
CA ASP A 60 10.12 25.49 -12.92
C ASP A 60 9.90 24.03 -13.29
N THR A 61 10.48 23.61 -14.41
CA THR A 61 10.37 22.22 -14.92
C THR A 61 11.04 21.18 -14.02
N VAL A 62 12.03 21.57 -13.21
CA VAL A 62 12.69 20.65 -12.26
C VAL A 62 11.81 20.46 -11.03
N ALA A 63 11.30 21.56 -10.47
CA ALA A 63 10.38 21.51 -9.34
C ALA A 63 9.10 20.72 -9.68
N LEU A 64 8.57 20.89 -10.90
CA LEU A 64 7.36 20.18 -11.35
C LEU A 64 7.50 18.66 -11.32
N ARG A 65 8.70 18.09 -11.36
CA ARG A 65 8.89 16.64 -11.20
C ARG A 65 8.53 16.14 -9.81
N GLY A 66 8.52 17.02 -8.80
CA GLY A 66 8.17 16.70 -7.42
C GLY A 66 6.68 16.80 -7.08
N TRP A 67 5.79 16.86 -8.07
CA TRP A 67 4.35 17.11 -7.86
C TRP A 67 3.64 16.09 -6.96
N ALA A 68 4.16 14.88 -6.87
CA ALA A 68 3.59 13.84 -6.02
C ALA A 68 4.09 13.90 -4.56
N ILE A 69 5.13 14.68 -4.24
CA ILE A 69 5.66 14.78 -2.87
C ILE A 69 4.59 15.18 -1.84
N PRO A 70 3.76 16.21 -2.09
CA PRO A 70 2.74 16.63 -1.12
C PRO A 70 1.48 15.76 -1.11
N ILE A 71 1.43 14.69 -1.87
CA ILE A 71 0.27 13.79 -1.93
C ILE A 71 0.33 12.76 -0.79
N ALA A 72 1.53 12.26 -0.48
CA ALA A 72 1.69 11.23 0.55
C ALA A 72 1.36 11.79 1.95
N THR A 73 0.45 11.13 2.65
CA THR A 73 0.06 11.46 4.02
C THR A 73 0.50 10.38 4.99
N ASP A 74 0.68 10.74 6.26
CA ASP A 74 1.08 9.81 7.32
C ASP A 74 -0.12 9.43 8.19
N ILE A 75 -0.60 8.19 8.01
CA ILE A 75 -1.69 7.63 8.81
C ILE A 75 -1.35 7.56 10.31
N VAL A 76 -0.07 7.31 10.65
CA VAL A 76 0.36 7.17 12.05
C VAL A 76 0.24 8.50 12.77
N LEU A 77 0.56 9.60 12.09
CA LEU A 77 0.39 10.94 12.64
C LEU A 77 -1.10 11.25 12.90
N VAL A 78 -1.97 10.93 11.93
CA VAL A 78 -3.42 11.16 12.05
C VAL A 78 -3.99 10.35 13.21
N LEU A 79 -3.71 9.05 13.28
CA LEU A 79 -4.17 8.18 14.37
C LEU A 79 -3.55 8.58 15.71
N GLY A 80 -2.29 9.01 15.73
CA GLY A 80 -1.60 9.53 16.91
C GLY A 80 -2.33 10.73 17.48
N VAL A 81 -2.66 11.73 16.65
CA VAL A 81 -3.44 12.91 17.06
C VAL A 81 -4.83 12.51 17.54
N LEU A 82 -5.54 11.64 16.82
CA LEU A 82 -6.88 11.17 17.23
C LEU A 82 -6.84 10.42 18.56
N SER A 83 -5.76 9.68 18.84
CA SER A 83 -5.60 8.96 20.10
C SER A 83 -5.50 9.87 21.33
N LEU A 84 -4.95 11.08 21.18
CA LEU A 84 -4.91 12.10 22.25
C LEU A 84 -6.32 12.55 22.69
N PHE A 85 -7.29 12.40 21.79
CA PHE A 85 -8.69 12.72 22.05
C PHE A 85 -9.54 11.45 22.27
N SER A 86 -8.90 10.33 22.65
CA SER A 86 -9.60 9.07 22.89
C SER A 86 -10.73 9.26 23.91
N GLY A 87 -11.92 8.73 23.59
CA GLY A 87 -13.14 8.92 24.38
C GLY A 87 -13.95 10.18 24.06
N ARG A 88 -13.45 11.10 23.19
CA ARG A 88 -14.20 12.28 22.71
C ARG A 88 -14.49 12.22 21.21
N VAL A 89 -13.79 11.35 20.49
CA VAL A 89 -13.95 11.16 19.04
C VAL A 89 -14.86 9.96 18.80
N ASP A 90 -15.84 10.12 17.92
CA ASP A 90 -16.73 9.03 17.52
C ASP A 90 -15.90 7.94 16.80
N PRO A 91 -16.07 6.66 17.15
CA PRO A 91 -15.42 5.54 16.46
C PRO A 91 -15.61 5.56 14.92
N ALA A 92 -16.73 6.09 14.43
CA ALA A 92 -16.98 6.25 13.00
C ALA A 92 -15.99 7.22 12.33
N VAL A 93 -15.58 8.28 13.03
CA VAL A 93 -14.56 9.23 12.51
C VAL A 93 -13.20 8.57 12.42
N ILE A 94 -12.84 7.74 13.41
CA ILE A 94 -11.59 7.00 13.40
C ILE A 94 -11.58 5.99 12.24
N ALA A 95 -12.68 5.25 12.07
CA ALA A 95 -12.83 4.30 10.96
C ALA A 95 -12.75 5.00 9.60
N PHE A 96 -13.43 6.16 9.46
CA PHE A 96 -13.37 6.97 8.24
C PHE A 96 -11.95 7.46 7.95
N ALA A 97 -11.25 8.03 8.94
CA ALA A 97 -9.89 8.53 8.77
C ALA A 97 -8.91 7.40 8.39
N THR A 98 -9.03 6.24 9.05
CA THR A 98 -8.23 5.06 8.73
C THR A 98 -8.49 4.59 7.30
N ALA A 99 -9.76 4.52 6.89
CA ALA A 99 -10.14 4.12 5.54
C ALA A 99 -9.64 5.09 4.48
N ALA A 100 -9.78 6.41 4.71
CA ALA A 100 -9.29 7.43 3.80
C ALA A 100 -7.76 7.35 3.63
N ALA A 101 -7.02 7.17 4.73
CA ALA A 101 -5.57 7.02 4.69
C ALA A 101 -5.13 5.75 3.94
N ILE A 102 -5.85 4.63 4.06
CA ILE A 102 -5.59 3.42 3.28
C ILE A 102 -5.71 3.69 1.76
N PHE A 103 -6.77 4.40 1.34
CA PHE A 103 -6.94 4.76 -0.07
C PHE A 103 -5.88 5.75 -0.55
N ASP A 104 -5.43 6.65 0.31
CA ASP A 104 -4.36 7.60 0.03
C ASP A 104 -3.03 6.88 -0.18
N ASP A 105 -2.65 5.97 0.71
CA ASP A 105 -1.46 5.15 0.59
C ASP A 105 -1.46 4.30 -0.69
N LEU A 106 -2.58 3.67 -1.03
CA LEU A 106 -2.72 2.92 -2.28
C LEU A 106 -2.62 3.84 -3.50
N GLY A 107 -3.20 5.03 -3.42
CA GLY A 107 -3.12 6.05 -4.46
C GLY A 107 -1.69 6.54 -4.67
N ALA A 108 -0.97 6.81 -3.59
CA ALA A 108 0.44 7.22 -3.64
C ALA A 108 1.31 6.14 -4.29
N VAL A 109 1.14 4.87 -3.91
CA VAL A 109 1.85 3.74 -4.55
C VAL A 109 1.54 3.64 -6.03
N ALA A 110 0.27 3.78 -6.41
CA ALA A 110 -0.14 3.76 -7.82
C ALA A 110 0.48 4.92 -8.62
N ILE A 111 0.53 6.11 -8.04
CA ILE A 111 1.18 7.29 -8.66
C ILE A 111 2.68 7.05 -8.83
N ILE A 112 3.38 6.55 -7.80
CA ILE A 112 4.81 6.23 -7.88
C ILE A 112 5.04 5.21 -8.99
N ALA A 113 4.25 4.15 -9.04
CA ALA A 113 4.38 3.11 -10.07
C ALA A 113 4.21 3.63 -11.49
N LEU A 114 3.25 4.53 -11.71
CA LEU A 114 2.88 5.01 -13.04
C LEU A 114 3.75 6.16 -13.55
N PHE A 115 4.18 7.06 -12.65
CA PHE A 115 4.83 8.31 -13.04
C PHE A 115 6.32 8.38 -12.69
N TYR A 116 6.78 7.60 -11.72
CA TYR A 116 8.17 7.63 -11.24
C TYR A 116 8.93 6.33 -11.50
N GLY A 117 8.26 5.29 -12.01
CA GLY A 117 8.91 4.04 -12.42
C GLY A 117 9.77 4.27 -13.68
N GLU A 118 11.08 4.26 -13.56
CA GLU A 118 12.00 4.27 -14.70
C GLU A 118 12.36 2.83 -15.08
N LEU A 119 11.81 2.36 -16.21
CA LEU A 119 12.14 1.03 -16.71
C LEU A 119 13.57 1.01 -17.28
N HIS A 120 14.51 0.47 -16.50
CA HIS A 120 15.90 0.30 -16.91
C HIS A 120 16.10 -0.94 -17.79
N GLN A 121 15.36 -2.00 -17.56
CA GLN A 121 15.44 -3.27 -18.25
C GLN A 121 14.07 -3.90 -18.45
N LEU A 122 13.86 -4.51 -19.63
CA LEU A 122 12.56 -5.14 -19.96
C LEU A 122 12.50 -6.62 -19.60
N TRP A 123 13.65 -7.32 -19.54
CA TRP A 123 13.65 -8.76 -19.28
C TRP A 123 13.10 -9.15 -17.88
N PRO A 124 13.27 -8.34 -16.78
CA PRO A 124 12.69 -8.71 -15.49
C PRO A 124 11.15 -8.66 -15.47
N LEU A 125 10.53 -8.04 -16.47
CA LEU A 125 9.07 -8.03 -16.59
C LEU A 125 8.48 -9.45 -16.70
N TRP A 126 9.25 -10.44 -17.21
CA TRP A 126 8.83 -11.84 -17.16
C TRP A 126 8.72 -12.37 -15.73
N MET A 127 9.59 -11.91 -14.82
CA MET A 127 9.51 -12.26 -13.40
C MET A 127 8.28 -11.61 -12.77
N VAL A 128 7.98 -10.34 -13.12
CA VAL A 128 6.77 -9.64 -12.70
C VAL A 128 5.52 -10.40 -13.16
N ALA A 129 5.46 -10.74 -14.43
CA ALA A 129 4.33 -11.50 -15.00
C ALA A 129 4.17 -12.88 -14.33
N GLY A 130 5.26 -13.61 -14.12
CA GLY A 130 5.27 -14.89 -13.43
C GLY A 130 4.85 -14.80 -11.97
N GLY A 131 5.34 -13.79 -11.25
CA GLY A 131 4.95 -13.49 -9.87
C GLY A 131 3.46 -13.19 -9.74
N LEU A 132 2.94 -12.30 -10.59
CA LEU A 132 1.52 -11.95 -10.63
C LEU A 132 0.64 -13.15 -10.98
N ALA A 133 1.02 -13.91 -12.02
CA ALA A 133 0.28 -15.11 -12.42
C ALA A 133 0.23 -16.15 -11.29
N GLY A 134 1.37 -16.36 -10.59
CA GLY A 134 1.46 -17.23 -9.43
C GLY A 134 0.55 -16.78 -8.29
N LEU A 135 0.56 -15.48 -7.93
CA LEU A 135 -0.30 -14.92 -6.89
C LEU A 135 -1.80 -15.05 -7.26
N ILE A 136 -2.16 -14.77 -8.51
CA ILE A 136 -3.54 -14.92 -8.98
C ILE A 136 -3.98 -16.39 -8.90
N LEU A 137 -3.13 -17.33 -9.32
CA LEU A 137 -3.43 -18.75 -9.25
C LEU A 137 -3.62 -19.22 -7.81
N LEU A 138 -2.71 -18.83 -6.90
CA LEU A 138 -2.81 -19.16 -5.47
C LEU A 138 -4.07 -18.56 -4.83
N ASN A 139 -4.42 -17.33 -5.19
CA ASN A 139 -5.63 -16.68 -4.70
C ASN A 139 -6.90 -17.42 -5.20
N ARG A 140 -6.96 -17.77 -6.48
CA ARG A 140 -8.08 -18.52 -7.07
C ARG A 140 -8.24 -19.90 -6.44
N THR A 141 -7.13 -20.60 -6.17
CA THR A 141 -7.14 -21.92 -5.51
C THR A 141 -7.32 -21.83 -4.00
N ARG A 142 -7.30 -20.63 -3.43
CA ARG A 142 -7.39 -20.34 -1.98
C ARG A 142 -6.40 -21.20 -1.20
N TRP A 143 -5.14 -21.25 -1.66
CA TRP A 143 -4.12 -22.09 -1.05
C TRP A 143 -3.93 -21.72 0.44
N PRO A 144 -3.96 -22.72 1.37
CA PRO A 144 -4.05 -22.44 2.81
C PRO A 144 -2.70 -22.08 3.48
N SER A 145 -1.63 -21.95 2.72
CA SER A 145 -0.28 -21.66 3.24
C SER A 145 0.22 -20.29 2.78
N LEU A 146 0.83 -19.54 3.69
CA LEU A 146 1.45 -18.24 3.41
C LEU A 146 2.74 -18.37 2.58
N VAL A 147 3.48 -19.48 2.72
CA VAL A 147 4.80 -19.65 2.11
C VAL A 147 4.81 -19.47 0.59
N PRO A 148 3.89 -20.07 -0.20
CA PRO A 148 3.87 -19.85 -1.65
C PRO A 148 3.60 -18.39 -2.03
N TYR A 149 2.74 -17.68 -1.29
CA TYR A 149 2.48 -16.26 -1.55
C TYR A 149 3.73 -15.43 -1.35
N LEU A 150 4.50 -15.69 -0.27
CA LEU A 150 5.77 -15.01 -0.04
C LEU A 150 6.81 -15.37 -1.11
N ALA A 151 6.86 -16.62 -1.57
CA ALA A 151 7.79 -17.04 -2.63
C ALA A 151 7.51 -16.30 -3.95
N PHE A 152 6.25 -16.27 -4.41
CA PHE A 152 5.88 -15.50 -5.60
C PHE A 152 6.01 -13.99 -5.36
N GLY A 153 5.78 -13.51 -4.13
CA GLY A 153 6.04 -12.14 -3.74
C GLY A 153 7.50 -11.75 -3.86
N CYS A 154 8.42 -12.60 -3.45
CA CYS A 154 9.87 -12.37 -3.63
C CYS A 154 10.26 -12.33 -5.12
N ILE A 155 9.68 -13.19 -5.96
CA ILE A 155 9.90 -13.18 -7.41
C ILE A 155 9.39 -11.86 -8.00
N LEU A 156 8.18 -11.44 -7.61
CA LEU A 156 7.57 -10.18 -8.02
C LEU A 156 8.41 -8.97 -7.61
N TRP A 157 8.86 -8.96 -6.34
CA TRP A 157 9.72 -7.92 -5.79
C TRP A 157 11.04 -7.82 -6.55
N ALA A 158 11.72 -8.96 -6.76
CA ALA A 158 12.96 -8.98 -7.52
C ALA A 158 12.75 -8.49 -8.97
N GLY A 159 11.64 -8.86 -9.60
CA GLY A 159 11.27 -8.40 -10.93
C GLY A 159 11.09 -6.88 -11.00
N PHE A 160 10.39 -6.27 -10.03
CA PHE A 160 10.23 -4.82 -9.97
C PHE A 160 11.57 -4.11 -9.72
N VAL A 161 12.32 -4.52 -8.70
CA VAL A 161 13.61 -3.90 -8.36
C VAL A 161 14.59 -3.96 -9.54
N LEU A 162 14.70 -5.12 -10.21
CA LEU A 162 15.57 -5.28 -11.36
C LEU A 162 15.10 -4.52 -12.60
N SER A 163 13.80 -4.24 -12.73
CA SER A 163 13.26 -3.41 -13.82
C SER A 163 13.41 -1.91 -13.57
N GLY A 164 13.78 -1.49 -12.36
CA GLY A 164 13.87 -0.09 -11.95
C GLY A 164 12.56 0.47 -11.36
N VAL A 165 11.59 -0.41 -11.10
CA VAL A 165 10.33 -0.05 -10.43
C VAL A 165 10.46 -0.26 -8.92
N GLU A 166 9.75 0.56 -8.15
CA GLU A 166 9.75 0.51 -6.69
C GLU A 166 9.31 -0.87 -6.17
N GLY A 167 10.16 -1.53 -5.37
CA GLY A 167 9.88 -2.85 -4.79
C GLY A 167 8.69 -2.86 -3.81
N ALA A 168 8.37 -1.71 -3.20
CA ALA A 168 7.25 -1.51 -2.28
C ALA A 168 5.90 -1.96 -2.88
N ILE A 169 5.72 -1.78 -4.20
CA ILE A 169 4.53 -2.19 -4.94
C ILE A 169 4.28 -3.70 -4.81
N ALA A 170 5.34 -4.51 -4.86
CA ALA A 170 5.21 -5.95 -4.68
C ALA A 170 4.66 -6.29 -3.28
N GLY A 171 5.11 -5.58 -2.24
CA GLY A 171 4.58 -5.73 -0.88
C GLY A 171 3.08 -5.51 -0.83
N ALA A 172 2.61 -4.38 -1.35
CA ALA A 172 1.18 -4.06 -1.40
C ALA A 172 0.37 -5.12 -2.15
N ILE A 173 0.84 -5.55 -3.34
CA ILE A 173 0.17 -6.58 -4.15
C ILE A 173 0.07 -7.92 -3.41
N VAL A 174 1.15 -8.36 -2.76
CA VAL A 174 1.15 -9.61 -1.98
C VAL A 174 0.18 -9.52 -0.81
N GLY A 175 0.23 -8.44 -0.03
CA GLY A 175 -0.68 -8.21 1.10
C GLY A 175 -2.14 -8.24 0.66
N PHE A 176 -2.45 -7.57 -0.44
CA PHE A 176 -3.80 -7.53 -1.01
C PHE A 176 -4.26 -8.87 -1.60
N SER A 177 -3.33 -9.69 -2.09
CA SER A 177 -3.64 -10.98 -2.72
C SER A 177 -3.89 -12.11 -1.73
N LEU A 178 -3.63 -11.93 -0.43
CA LEU A 178 -3.78 -13.00 0.56
C LEU A 178 -5.26 -13.37 0.80
N PRO A 179 -5.66 -14.63 0.66
CA PRO A 179 -7.02 -15.07 0.94
C PRO A 179 -7.25 -15.21 2.46
N LEU A 180 -7.53 -14.10 3.14
CA LEU A 180 -7.70 -14.04 4.60
C LEU A 180 -8.76 -14.99 5.14
N SER A 181 -9.71 -15.41 4.29
CA SER A 181 -10.74 -16.41 4.64
C SER A 181 -10.20 -17.82 4.77
N SER A 182 -9.11 -18.17 4.09
CA SER A 182 -8.54 -19.52 3.99
C SER A 182 -7.31 -19.69 4.89
N LEU A 183 -6.66 -18.57 5.27
CA LEU A 183 -5.49 -18.61 6.13
C LEU A 183 -5.91 -18.71 7.61
N PRO A 184 -5.20 -19.52 8.41
CA PRO A 184 -5.44 -19.57 9.85
C PRO A 184 -5.25 -18.17 10.47
N SER A 185 -6.23 -17.70 11.24
CA SER A 185 -6.20 -16.37 11.87
C SER A 185 -4.93 -16.14 12.72
N LYS A 186 -4.41 -17.20 13.33
CA LYS A 186 -3.14 -17.18 14.08
C LYS A 186 -1.92 -16.85 13.19
N THR A 187 -1.92 -17.27 11.92
CA THR A 187 -0.81 -17.05 10.98
C THR A 187 -0.78 -15.59 10.53
N VAL A 188 -1.93 -15.00 10.23
CA VAL A 188 -2.07 -13.60 9.84
C VAL A 188 -1.68 -12.70 11.01
N ALA A 189 -2.26 -12.92 12.20
CA ALA A 189 -1.93 -12.18 13.42
C ALA A 189 -0.46 -12.33 13.85
N ALA A 190 0.17 -13.49 13.61
CA ALA A 190 1.59 -13.68 13.88
C ALA A 190 2.48 -12.92 12.88
N ALA A 191 2.08 -12.84 11.60
CA ALA A 191 2.78 -12.04 10.59
C ALA A 191 2.70 -10.55 10.94
N GLU A 192 1.51 -10.04 11.23
CA GLU A 192 1.31 -8.65 11.67
C GLU A 192 2.14 -8.30 12.92
N ARG A 193 2.09 -9.13 13.97
CA ARG A 193 2.86 -8.90 15.20
C ARG A 193 4.37 -8.94 15.01
N ARG A 194 4.88 -9.72 14.06
CA ARG A 194 6.33 -9.80 13.79
C ARG A 194 6.83 -8.65 12.94
N ILE A 195 6.01 -8.14 12.03
CA ILE A 195 6.40 -7.13 11.06
C ILE A 195 6.10 -5.72 11.57
N SER A 196 5.02 -5.54 12.35
CA SER A 196 4.61 -4.25 12.92
C SER A 196 5.73 -3.48 13.65
N PRO A 197 6.60 -4.10 14.50
CA PRO A 197 7.68 -3.36 15.14
C PRO A 197 8.70 -2.77 14.17
N PHE A 198 8.91 -3.42 13.02
CA PHE A 198 9.83 -2.94 11.97
C PHE A 198 9.19 -1.84 11.11
N ALA A 199 7.88 -1.89 10.92
CA ALA A 199 7.14 -0.86 10.20
C ALA A 199 6.97 0.44 10.99
N LEU A 200 6.99 0.36 12.33
CA LEU A 200 6.94 1.53 13.23
C LEU A 200 8.30 2.24 13.39
N LEU A 201 9.37 1.68 12.84
CA LEU A 201 10.72 2.28 12.86
C LEU A 201 11.02 3.10 11.59
N LEU A 202 10.11 3.15 10.63
CA LEU A 202 10.15 3.96 9.41
C LEU A 202 9.37 5.25 9.57
#